data_9276fdf7f165431622d460da69b7b9da
#
_entry.id   9276fdf7f165431622d460da69b7b9da
#
_cell.length_a   1.000
_cell.length_b   1.000
_cell.length_c   1.000
_cell.angle_alpha   90.00
_cell.angle_beta   90.00
_cell.angle_gamma   90.00
#
_symmetry.space_group_name_H-M   'P 1'
#
loop_
_entity.id
_entity.type
_entity.pdbx_description
1 polymer ?
#
loop_
_entity_poly.entity_id
_entity_poly.type
_entity_poly.pdbx_seq_one_letter_code
_entity_poly.pdbx_strand_id
1 'polypeptide(L)'
;MKKTKFTPISELGEHNLISKITSPFQLNQVTTKMGIGDDSAVLNDLNDELVISTDVLVEGVHFDPMYTPLKHLGYKSVVVNISDVCAMNAVATHVL
;
A
#
# COMPACT_ATOMS: atom_id res chain seq x y z
N MET A 1 -8.59 25.30 28.37
CA MET A 1 -8.94 24.57 27.17
C MET A 1 -7.70 24.39 26.29
N LYS A 2 -7.27 23.16 26.07
CA LYS A 2 -6.15 22.92 25.15
C LYS A 2 -6.61 23.14 23.73
N LYS A 3 -6.02 24.06 22.99
CA LYS A 3 -6.26 24.24 21.56
C LYS A 3 -5.72 23.01 20.83
N THR A 4 -6.59 22.30 20.10
CA THR A 4 -6.16 21.22 19.22
C THR A 4 -5.33 21.80 18.07
N LYS A 5 -4.08 21.38 17.99
CA LYS A 5 -3.20 21.80 16.90
C LYS A 5 -3.39 20.87 15.72
N PHE A 6 -3.78 21.42 14.59
CA PHE A 6 -3.91 20.67 13.33
C PHE A 6 -2.63 20.80 12.52
N THR A 7 -2.10 19.68 12.05
CA THR A 7 -0.97 19.65 11.12
C THR A 7 -1.49 19.33 9.72
N PRO A 8 -1.25 20.19 8.73
CA PRO A 8 -1.63 19.88 7.34
C PRO A 8 -0.95 18.61 6.84
N ILE A 9 -1.66 17.84 6.01
CA ILE A 9 -1.14 16.61 5.39
C ILE A 9 0.12 16.91 4.58
N SER A 10 0.16 18.06 3.89
CA SER A 10 1.33 18.49 3.12
C SER A 10 2.61 18.66 3.94
N GLU A 11 2.49 19.03 5.22
CA GLU A 11 3.63 19.14 6.13
C GLU A 11 3.99 17.79 6.76
N LEU A 12 2.99 16.93 6.98
CA LEU A 12 3.17 15.64 7.64
C LEU A 12 3.87 14.62 6.73
N GLY A 13 3.49 14.58 5.45
CA GLY A 13 3.95 13.59 4.48
C GLY A 13 3.21 12.26 4.61
N GLU A 14 3.34 11.42 3.59
CA GLU A 14 2.61 10.15 3.49
C GLU A 14 2.98 9.17 4.61
N HIS A 15 4.27 8.92 4.80
CA HIS A 15 4.73 7.95 5.81
C HIS A 15 4.35 8.36 7.24
N ASN A 16 4.47 9.64 7.56
CA ASN A 16 4.10 10.15 8.87
C ASN A 16 2.59 10.12 9.10
N LEU A 17 1.80 10.39 8.07
CA LEU A 17 0.34 10.28 8.12
C LEU A 17 -0.08 8.84 8.40
N ILE A 18 0.46 7.88 7.66
CA ILE A 18 0.19 6.46 7.84
C ILE A 18 0.57 6.03 9.27
N SER A 19 1.75 6.40 9.74
CA SER A 19 2.20 6.07 11.08
C SER A 19 1.28 6.62 12.16
N LYS A 20 0.78 7.85 12.02
CA LYS A 20 -0.15 8.46 12.97
C LYS A 20 -1.51 7.77 13.01
N ILE A 21 -2.07 7.45 11.84
CA ILE A 21 -3.38 6.81 11.73
C ILE A 21 -3.32 5.38 12.26
N THR A 22 -2.21 4.68 12.02
CA THR A 22 -2.09 3.24 12.28
C THR A 22 -1.41 2.91 13.61
N SER A 23 -0.86 3.90 14.30
CA SER A 23 -0.18 3.68 15.59
C SER A 23 -0.99 2.91 16.63
N PRO A 24 -2.35 3.03 16.71
CA PRO A 24 -3.14 2.23 17.64
C PRO A 24 -3.28 0.76 17.25
N PHE A 25 -2.97 0.40 16.01
CA PHE A 25 -3.16 -0.97 15.51
C PHE A 25 -1.96 -1.84 15.87
N GLN A 26 -2.26 -3.05 16.35
CA GLN A 26 -1.26 -4.03 16.73
C GLN A 26 -1.36 -5.28 15.85
N LEU A 27 -0.25 -5.99 15.70
CA LEU A 27 -0.24 -7.28 15.03
C LEU A 27 -0.91 -8.32 15.92
N ASN A 28 -2.05 -8.86 15.48
CA ASN A 28 -2.84 -9.82 16.25
C ASN A 28 -2.68 -11.26 15.74
N GLN A 29 -2.14 -11.45 14.54
CA GLN A 29 -1.97 -12.76 13.94
C GLN A 29 -0.52 -13.20 14.04
N VAL A 30 -0.31 -14.42 14.53
CA VAL A 30 1.02 -15.02 14.68
C VAL A 30 1.75 -15.16 13.34
N THR A 31 0.98 -15.37 12.26
CA THR A 31 1.52 -15.51 10.91
C THR A 31 1.93 -14.17 10.27
N THR A 32 1.55 -13.04 10.85
CA THR A 32 1.94 -11.74 10.33
C THR A 32 3.33 -11.38 10.83
N LYS A 33 4.30 -11.38 9.92
CA LYS A 33 5.68 -10.94 10.19
C LYS A 33 5.83 -9.44 10.11
N MET A 34 5.25 -8.82 9.09
CA MET A 34 5.22 -7.37 8.90
C MET A 34 3.84 -6.96 8.40
N GLY A 35 3.16 -6.13 9.16
CA GLY A 35 1.89 -5.56 8.76
C GLY A 35 2.06 -4.20 8.11
N ILE A 36 1.73 -3.13 8.83
CA ILE A 36 1.79 -1.76 8.34
C ILE A 36 3.22 -1.22 8.49
N GLY A 37 3.72 -0.51 7.49
CA GLY A 37 4.99 0.20 7.60
C GLY A 37 5.91 0.13 6.38
N ASP A 38 5.56 -0.65 5.37
CA ASP A 38 6.31 -0.78 4.13
C ASP A 38 5.36 -0.97 2.95
N ASP A 39 5.90 -1.18 1.76
CA ASP A 39 5.13 -1.28 0.50
C ASP A 39 4.18 -2.48 0.47
N SER A 40 4.44 -3.49 1.27
CA SER A 40 3.61 -4.70 1.34
C SER A 40 3.61 -5.30 2.75
N ALA A 41 2.60 -6.09 3.05
CA ALA A 41 2.60 -6.95 4.22
C ALA A 41 3.43 -8.21 3.97
N VAL A 42 4.05 -8.72 5.01
CA VAL A 42 4.78 -9.99 4.98
C VAL A 42 4.11 -10.97 5.93
N LEU A 43 3.73 -12.12 5.41
CA LEU A 43 3.14 -13.22 6.17
C LEU A 43 4.10 -14.40 6.17
N ASN A 44 4.14 -15.09 7.30
CA ASN A 44 4.87 -16.36 7.39
C ASN A 44 3.96 -17.48 6.94
N ASP A 45 4.43 -18.28 6.03
CA ASP A 45 3.81 -19.54 5.65
C ASP A 45 4.63 -20.72 6.20
N LEU A 46 4.11 -21.94 6.07
CA LEU A 46 4.74 -23.16 6.60
C LEU A 46 6.16 -23.39 6.05
N ASN A 47 6.43 -22.95 4.83
CA ASN A 47 7.70 -23.22 4.15
C ASN A 47 8.43 -21.96 3.68
N ASP A 48 7.75 -20.81 3.63
CA ASP A 48 8.33 -19.58 3.06
C ASP A 48 7.57 -18.33 3.51
N GLU A 49 8.02 -17.18 3.07
CA GLU A 49 7.35 -15.90 3.33
C GLU A 49 6.46 -15.54 2.14
N LEU A 50 5.27 -15.04 2.44
CA LEU A 50 4.32 -14.55 1.46
C LEU A 50 4.22 -13.02 1.56
N VAL A 51 4.41 -12.34 0.44
CA VAL A 51 4.25 -10.89 0.34
C VAL A 51 2.93 -10.60 -0.37
N ILE A 52 2.11 -9.77 0.25
CA ILE A 52 0.80 -9.38 -0.29
C ILE A 52 0.74 -7.86 -0.35
N SER A 53 0.34 -7.34 -1.50
CA SER A 53 0.11 -5.92 -1.72
C SER A 53 -1.21 -5.69 -2.44
N THR A 54 -1.83 -4.56 -2.18
CA THR A 54 -3.02 -4.11 -2.91
C THR A 54 -2.94 -2.61 -3.12
N ASP A 55 -3.44 -2.16 -4.25
CA ASP A 55 -3.42 -0.77 -4.62
C ASP A 55 -4.74 -0.35 -5.23
N VAL A 56 -5.06 0.93 -5.12
CA VAL A 56 -6.29 1.52 -5.63
C VAL A 56 -5.92 2.60 -6.66
N LEU A 57 -6.59 2.57 -7.81
CA LEU A 57 -6.50 3.63 -8.82
C LEU A 57 -7.81 4.40 -8.85
N VAL A 58 -7.75 5.69 -8.55
CA VAL A 58 -8.91 6.58 -8.47
C VAL A 58 -8.95 7.49 -9.70
N GLU A 59 -10.09 7.50 -10.37
CA GLU A 59 -10.33 8.43 -11.49
C GLU A 59 -10.15 9.88 -11.05
N GLY A 60 -9.48 10.66 -11.88
CA GLY A 60 -9.15 12.05 -11.60
C GLY A 60 -7.96 12.26 -10.67
N VAL A 61 -7.44 11.21 -10.06
CA VAL A 61 -6.23 11.24 -9.20
C VAL A 61 -5.09 10.49 -9.86
N HIS A 62 -5.31 9.23 -10.22
CA HIS A 62 -4.28 8.35 -10.79
C HIS A 62 -4.37 8.23 -12.30
N PHE A 63 -5.52 8.49 -12.87
CA PHE A 63 -5.76 8.44 -14.31
C PHE A 63 -6.94 9.34 -14.69
N ASP A 64 -6.98 9.72 -15.96
CA ASP A 64 -8.11 10.46 -16.56
C ASP A 64 -8.62 9.66 -17.76
N PRO A 65 -9.89 9.20 -17.76
CA PRO A 65 -10.47 8.41 -18.86
C PRO A 65 -10.46 9.13 -20.19
N MET A 66 -10.41 10.46 -20.18
CA MET A 66 -10.35 11.28 -21.39
C MET A 66 -9.02 11.12 -22.14
N TYR A 67 -7.94 10.84 -21.43
CA TYR A 67 -6.59 10.74 -21.96
C TYR A 67 -5.96 9.36 -21.81
N THR A 68 -6.50 8.52 -20.92
CA THR A 68 -5.96 7.20 -20.64
C THR A 68 -6.82 6.11 -21.28
N PRO A 69 -6.34 5.43 -22.34
CA PRO A 69 -7.05 4.28 -22.92
C PRO A 69 -7.24 3.18 -21.87
N LEU A 70 -8.36 2.47 -21.95
CA LEU A 70 -8.67 1.36 -21.04
C LEU A 70 -7.58 0.27 -21.02
N LYS A 71 -6.96 0.02 -22.16
CA LYS A 71 -5.83 -0.91 -22.26
C LYS A 71 -4.66 -0.49 -21.37
N HIS A 72 -4.32 0.81 -21.38
CA HIS A 72 -3.25 1.34 -20.56
C HIS A 72 -3.63 1.36 -19.07
N LEU A 73 -4.88 1.65 -18.76
CA LEU A 73 -5.38 1.60 -17.40
C LEU A 73 -5.30 0.17 -16.83
N GLY A 74 -5.72 -0.83 -17.60
CA GLY A 74 -5.59 -2.23 -17.22
C GLY A 74 -4.14 -2.64 -16.97
N TYR A 75 -3.23 -2.24 -17.84
CA TYR A 75 -1.79 -2.47 -17.68
C TYR A 75 -1.27 -1.81 -16.38
N LYS A 76 -1.60 -0.56 -16.16
CA LYS A 76 -1.20 0.19 -14.97
C LYS A 76 -1.71 -0.47 -13.69
N SER A 77 -2.96 -0.94 -13.68
CA SER A 77 -3.56 -1.58 -12.49
C SER A 77 -2.80 -2.81 -12.02
N VAL A 78 -2.19 -3.54 -12.95
CA VAL A 78 -1.36 -4.71 -12.61
C VAL A 78 0.06 -4.28 -12.24
N VAL A 79 0.67 -3.39 -13.01
CA VAL A 79 2.07 -3.00 -12.85
C VAL A 79 2.32 -2.29 -11.52
N VAL A 80 1.40 -1.46 -11.04
CA VAL A 80 1.59 -0.77 -9.74
C VAL A 80 1.67 -1.78 -8.58
N ASN A 81 0.92 -2.87 -8.66
CA ASN A 81 0.96 -3.93 -7.66
C ASN A 81 2.23 -4.79 -7.80
N ILE A 82 2.63 -5.12 -9.01
CA ILE A 82 3.90 -5.84 -9.24
C ILE A 82 5.07 -5.01 -8.74
N SER A 83 5.06 -3.71 -8.96
CA SER A 83 6.10 -2.80 -8.49
C SER A 83 6.29 -2.87 -6.98
N ASP A 84 5.21 -2.86 -6.21
CA ASP A 84 5.26 -2.94 -4.75
C ASP A 84 5.80 -4.29 -4.27
N VAL A 85 5.41 -5.37 -4.92
CA VAL A 85 5.95 -6.72 -4.63
C VAL A 85 7.44 -6.80 -4.93
N CYS A 86 7.86 -6.25 -6.07
CA CYS A 86 9.28 -6.21 -6.45
C CYS A 86 10.11 -5.34 -5.50
N ALA A 87 9.55 -4.24 -4.99
CA ALA A 87 10.20 -3.38 -4.00
C ALA A 87 10.52 -4.13 -2.70
N MET A 88 9.77 -5.18 -2.41
CA MET A 88 10.00 -6.07 -1.25
C MET A 88 10.95 -7.22 -1.58
N ASN A 89 11.64 -7.18 -2.72
CA ASN A 89 12.52 -8.23 -3.22
C ASN A 89 11.82 -9.59 -3.37
N ALA A 90 10.55 -9.57 -3.72
CA ALA A 90 9.73 -10.75 -3.95
C ALA A 90 9.39 -10.91 -5.44
N VAL A 91 8.94 -12.09 -5.80
CA VAL A 91 8.49 -12.41 -7.16
C VAL A 91 6.96 -12.41 -7.20
N ALA A 92 6.39 -11.61 -8.09
CA ALA A 92 4.94 -11.58 -8.28
C ALA A 92 4.47 -12.87 -8.98
N THR A 93 3.57 -13.61 -8.34
CA THR A 93 3.12 -14.91 -8.84
C THR A 93 1.62 -14.93 -9.16
N HIS A 94 0.82 -14.22 -8.42
CA HIS A 94 -0.65 -14.22 -8.55
C HIS A 94 -1.22 -12.82 -8.46
N VAL A 95 -2.32 -12.60 -9.17
CA VAL A 95 -3.12 -11.37 -9.15
C VAL A 95 -4.58 -11.75 -8.91
N LEU A 96 -5.28 -10.94 -8.11
CA LEU A 96 -6.71 -11.10 -7.85
C LEU A 96 -7.52 -9.99 -8.52
#